data_80c31acc64adafbdbf871bdab3093a9b
#
_entry.id   80c31acc64adafbdbf871bdab3093a9b
#
_cell.length_a   1.000
_cell.length_b   1.000
_cell.length_c   1.000
_cell.angle_alpha   90.00
_cell.angle_beta   90.00
_cell.angle_gamma   90.00
#
_symmetry.space_group_name_H-M   'P 1'
#
loop_
_entity.id
_entity.type
_entity.pdbx_description
1 polymer ?
#
loop_
_entity_poly.entity_id
_entity_poly.type
_entity_poly.pdbx_seq_one_letter_code
_entity_poly.pdbx_strand_id
1 'polypeptide(L)'
;IPFVEPQAWHRIAAASDDLECYLSFYCKPEDYMAKKYDTRAHSEVLEAVQSGHIKPGRTLDLGCGHGRNALYLASLGHDVTAVDVNNEATQRIQMIADEENYNVRAGYYDINAAALPESETFDFILSTVVFMFLDPDQIPSIIKNMQERTVVGGYNLIVCAMDTEEHPCTMPFPFTFEEGELKNY
;
A
#
# COMPACT_ATOMS: atom_id res chain seq x y z
N ILE A 1 1.12 -28.37 8.27
CA ILE A 1 1.64 -27.10 7.67
C ILE A 1 2.95 -26.85 8.37
N PRO A 2 4.09 -26.86 7.65
CA PRO A 2 5.38 -26.56 8.29
C PRO A 2 5.34 -25.14 8.87
N PHE A 3 5.74 -25.03 10.11
CA PHE A 3 5.89 -23.78 10.83
C PHE A 3 7.01 -22.99 10.12
N VAL A 4 6.67 -21.89 9.47
CA VAL A 4 7.66 -20.97 8.91
C VAL A 4 8.07 -20.03 10.03
N GLU A 5 9.38 -19.92 10.27
CA GLU A 5 9.89 -19.04 11.31
C GLU A 5 9.38 -17.60 11.12
N PRO A 6 9.01 -16.91 12.22
CA PRO A 6 8.61 -15.52 12.17
C PRO A 6 9.80 -14.68 11.69
N GLN A 7 9.78 -14.20 10.48
CA GLN A 7 10.75 -13.39 9.75
C GLN A 7 11.21 -13.98 8.41
N ALA A 8 10.68 -15.14 8.00
CA ALA A 8 10.92 -15.62 6.65
C ALA A 8 10.13 -14.76 5.65
N TRP A 9 10.82 -13.92 4.95
CA TRP A 9 10.29 -13.22 3.78
C TRP A 9 10.26 -14.20 2.62
N HIS A 10 9.11 -14.49 2.07
CA HIS A 10 9.01 -15.22 0.82
C HIS A 10 8.99 -14.22 -0.31
N ARG A 11 10.05 -14.24 -1.10
CA ARG A 11 10.12 -13.52 -2.36
C ARG A 11 9.31 -14.31 -3.38
N ILE A 12 8.22 -13.73 -3.87
CA ILE A 12 7.60 -14.19 -5.10
C ILE A 12 8.26 -13.37 -6.19
N ALA A 13 9.14 -14.01 -6.97
CA ALA A 13 9.74 -13.36 -8.11
C ALA A 13 8.62 -13.01 -9.09
N ALA A 14 8.40 -11.75 -9.33
CA ALA A 14 7.52 -11.30 -10.38
C ALA A 14 8.23 -11.35 -11.72
N ALA A 15 7.46 -11.25 -12.78
CA ALA A 15 7.85 -11.46 -14.17
C ALA A 15 8.86 -10.47 -14.74
N SER A 16 9.30 -9.50 -14.02
CA SER A 16 10.43 -8.64 -14.40
C SER A 16 11.44 -8.61 -13.27
N ASP A 17 12.72 -8.46 -13.61
CA ASP A 17 13.80 -8.31 -12.63
C ASP A 17 13.57 -7.13 -11.69
N ASP A 18 12.62 -6.25 -12.00
CA ASP A 18 12.30 -5.01 -11.30
C ASP A 18 11.07 -5.11 -10.40
N LEU A 19 10.30 -6.21 -10.43
CA LEU A 19 9.10 -6.36 -9.61
C LEU A 19 9.31 -7.42 -8.54
N GLU A 20 9.39 -7.02 -7.29
CA GLU A 20 9.49 -7.90 -6.14
C GLU A 20 8.17 -7.90 -5.35
N CYS A 21 7.53 -9.06 -5.24
CA CYS A 21 6.37 -9.24 -4.39
C CYS A 21 6.79 -9.83 -3.04
N TYR A 22 6.49 -9.15 -1.94
CA TYR A 22 6.78 -9.63 -0.59
C TYR A 22 5.49 -10.01 0.12
N LEU A 23 5.38 -11.27 0.51
CA LEU A 23 4.33 -11.73 1.42
C LEU A 23 4.88 -11.64 2.85
N SER A 24 4.30 -10.75 3.65
CA SER A 24 4.54 -10.70 5.09
C SER A 24 3.60 -11.67 5.78
N PHE A 25 4.11 -12.76 6.34
CA PHE A 25 3.34 -13.63 7.22
C PHE A 25 3.39 -13.11 8.65
N TYR A 26 2.24 -13.17 9.32
CA TYR A 26 2.04 -12.66 10.67
C TYR A 26 2.99 -13.31 11.68
N CYS A 27 3.66 -12.49 12.45
CA CYS A 27 4.23 -12.91 13.72
C CYS A 27 3.09 -13.21 14.71
N LYS A 28 3.39 -13.92 15.80
CA LYS A 28 2.41 -14.13 16.88
C LYS A 28 1.90 -12.78 17.40
N PRO A 29 0.62 -12.70 17.85
CA PRO A 29 0.06 -11.44 18.36
C PRO A 29 0.92 -10.80 19.47
N GLU A 30 1.54 -11.60 20.34
CA GLU A 30 2.45 -11.13 21.38
C GLU A 30 3.74 -10.51 20.82
N ASP A 31 4.31 -11.07 19.76
CA ASP A 31 5.51 -10.54 19.11
C ASP A 31 5.20 -9.26 18.34
N TYR A 32 3.98 -9.19 17.79
CA TYR A 32 3.47 -8.00 17.10
C TYR A 32 3.28 -6.83 18.07
N MET A 33 2.78 -7.10 19.29
CA MET A 33 2.59 -6.09 20.32
C MET A 33 3.90 -5.69 21.01
N ALA A 34 4.90 -6.58 21.05
CA ALA A 34 6.22 -6.32 21.61
C ALA A 34 7.12 -5.50 20.65
N LYS A 35 6.98 -5.68 19.36
CA LYS A 35 7.59 -4.80 18.34
C LYS A 35 6.73 -3.57 18.25
N LYS A 36 7.10 -2.54 18.98
CA LYS A 36 6.33 -1.29 19.10
C LYS A 36 5.95 -0.72 17.73
N TYR A 37 6.75 -0.92 16.70
CA TYR A 37 6.46 -0.61 15.29
C TYR A 37 7.45 -1.38 14.39
N ASP A 38 7.01 -2.40 13.65
CA ASP A 38 7.73 -2.77 12.44
C ASP A 38 7.25 -1.83 11.33
N THR A 39 7.79 -0.63 11.35
CA THR A 39 7.42 0.47 10.45
C THR A 39 8.28 0.50 9.20
N ARG A 40 8.93 -0.61 8.86
CA ARG A 40 9.67 -0.66 7.61
C ARG A 40 8.68 -0.57 6.46
N ALA A 41 8.68 0.57 5.77
CA ALA A 41 7.87 0.78 4.58
C ALA A 41 8.20 -0.25 3.50
N HIS A 42 7.27 -0.45 2.57
CA HIS A 42 7.49 -1.32 1.42
C HIS A 42 8.71 -0.86 0.62
N SER A 43 9.50 -1.81 0.06
CA SER A 43 10.73 -1.52 -0.70
C SER A 43 10.51 -0.48 -1.79
N GLU A 44 9.42 -0.62 -2.56
CA GLU A 44 9.06 0.31 -3.63
C GLU A 44 8.78 1.73 -3.13
N VAL A 45 8.17 1.85 -1.95
CA VAL A 45 7.94 3.16 -1.31
C VAL A 45 9.27 3.78 -0.88
N LEU A 46 10.17 2.97 -0.30
CA LEU A 46 11.51 3.43 0.08
C LEU A 46 12.29 3.91 -1.14
N GLU A 47 12.27 3.14 -2.23
CA GLU A 47 12.95 3.49 -3.48
C GLU A 47 12.37 4.76 -4.10
N ALA A 48 11.05 4.87 -4.20
CA ALA A 48 10.38 6.05 -4.74
C ALA A 48 10.76 7.34 -3.99
N VAL A 49 10.85 7.27 -2.66
CA VAL A 49 11.30 8.41 -1.82
C VAL A 49 12.79 8.67 -2.00
N GLN A 50 13.63 7.62 -1.95
CA GLN A 50 15.09 7.75 -2.05
C GLN A 50 15.56 8.23 -3.42
N SER A 51 14.82 7.92 -4.49
CA SER A 51 15.09 8.42 -5.84
C SER A 51 14.89 9.95 -5.98
N GLY A 52 14.23 10.58 -4.98
CA GLY A 52 13.91 12.00 -4.98
C GLY A 52 12.72 12.40 -5.84
N HIS A 53 12.01 11.41 -6.43
CA HIS A 53 10.79 11.67 -7.19
C HIS A 53 9.64 12.08 -6.25
N ILE A 54 9.52 11.39 -5.12
CA ILE A 54 8.49 11.67 -4.11
C ILE A 54 9.05 12.62 -3.06
N LYS A 55 8.42 13.80 -2.96
CA LYS A 55 8.76 14.84 -1.98
C LYS A 55 7.64 14.96 -0.96
N PRO A 56 7.94 15.45 0.26
CA PRO A 56 6.90 15.75 1.25
C PRO A 56 5.77 16.58 0.64
N GLY A 57 4.54 16.10 0.79
CA GLY A 57 3.32 16.69 0.24
C GLY A 57 2.09 15.94 0.75
N ARG A 58 0.93 16.23 0.18
CA ARG A 58 -0.31 15.52 0.51
C ARG A 58 -0.27 14.12 -0.06
N THR A 59 -0.37 13.13 0.80
CA THR A 59 -0.21 11.71 0.44
C THR A 59 -1.43 10.91 0.87
N LEU A 60 -1.89 10.00 0.01
CA LEU A 60 -2.93 9.02 0.32
C LEU A 60 -2.33 7.62 0.31
N ASP A 61 -2.43 6.91 1.44
CA ASP A 61 -2.13 5.48 1.54
C ASP A 61 -3.46 4.70 1.49
N LEU A 62 -3.74 4.14 0.32
CA LEU A 62 -5.01 3.50 -0.03
C LEU A 62 -4.93 1.99 0.24
N GLY A 63 -5.59 1.53 1.30
CA GLY A 63 -5.42 0.20 1.87
C GLY A 63 -4.19 0.13 2.76
N CYS A 64 -4.09 1.06 3.70
CA CYS A 64 -2.88 1.28 4.51
C CYS A 64 -2.55 0.14 5.49
N GLY A 65 -3.49 -0.80 5.73
CA GLY A 65 -3.32 -1.88 6.68
C GLY A 65 -2.91 -1.37 8.06
N HIS A 66 -1.76 -1.83 8.55
CA HIS A 66 -1.22 -1.40 9.84
C HIS A 66 -0.35 -0.14 9.79
N GLY A 67 -0.33 0.56 8.65
CA GLY A 67 0.25 1.90 8.54
C GLY A 67 1.76 1.97 8.32
N ARG A 68 2.42 0.88 7.91
CA ARG A 68 3.88 0.88 7.72
C ARG A 68 4.36 1.96 6.76
N ASN A 69 3.64 2.19 5.66
CA ASN A 69 3.98 3.22 4.68
C ASN A 69 3.53 4.60 5.17
N ALA A 70 2.28 4.70 5.67
CA ALA A 70 1.70 5.94 6.17
C ALA A 70 2.57 6.58 7.25
N LEU A 71 2.96 5.81 8.29
CA LEU A 71 3.79 6.30 9.39
C LEU A 71 5.21 6.65 8.93
N TYR A 72 5.79 5.87 8.02
CA TYR A 72 7.08 6.19 7.42
C TYR A 72 7.05 7.52 6.66
N LEU A 73 6.07 7.71 5.77
CA LEU A 73 5.93 8.94 4.99
C LEU A 73 5.66 10.15 5.89
N ALA A 74 4.82 9.98 6.92
CA ALA A 74 4.56 11.02 7.90
C ALA A 74 5.82 11.42 8.69
N SER A 75 6.69 10.46 9.04
CA SER A 75 7.99 10.74 9.68
C SER A 75 8.94 11.55 8.81
N LEU A 76 8.72 11.55 7.50
CA LEU A 76 9.46 12.36 6.52
C LEU A 76 8.79 13.71 6.24
N GLY A 77 7.71 14.05 6.93
CA GLY A 77 7.01 15.32 6.82
C GLY A 77 5.89 15.39 5.78
N HIS A 78 5.40 14.23 5.29
CA HIS A 78 4.20 14.19 4.47
C HIS A 78 2.94 14.47 5.32
N ASP A 79 1.91 15.11 4.70
CA ASP A 79 0.54 15.17 5.20
C ASP A 79 -0.21 13.94 4.70
N VAL A 80 -0.37 12.93 5.56
CA VAL A 80 -0.82 11.61 5.15
C VAL A 80 -2.30 11.38 5.50
N THR A 81 -3.07 10.97 4.51
CA THR A 81 -4.38 10.36 4.69
C THR A 81 -4.20 8.85 4.54
N ALA A 82 -4.49 8.07 5.58
CA ALA A 82 -4.32 6.62 5.61
C ALA A 82 -5.68 5.95 5.76
N VAL A 83 -6.09 5.14 4.78
CA VAL A 83 -7.42 4.57 4.77
C VAL A 83 -7.41 3.05 4.54
N ASP A 84 -8.31 2.35 5.25
CA ASP A 84 -8.47 0.90 5.16
C ASP A 84 -9.89 0.49 5.60
N VAL A 85 -10.34 -0.69 5.18
CA VAL A 85 -11.58 -1.30 5.70
C VAL A 85 -11.42 -1.81 7.13
N ASN A 86 -10.20 -2.02 7.60
CA ASN A 86 -9.89 -2.42 8.96
C ASN A 86 -9.85 -1.21 9.90
N ASN A 87 -11.01 -0.90 10.49
CA ASN A 87 -11.16 0.25 11.39
C ASN A 87 -10.28 0.16 12.64
N GLU A 88 -9.99 -1.03 13.15
CA GLU A 88 -9.09 -1.20 14.30
C GLU A 88 -7.65 -0.81 13.95
N ALA A 89 -7.19 -1.20 12.76
CA ALA A 89 -5.87 -0.83 12.26
C ALA A 89 -5.75 0.69 12.07
N THR A 90 -6.76 1.33 11.47
CA THR A 90 -6.74 2.80 11.25
C THR A 90 -6.79 3.59 12.56
N GLN A 91 -7.56 3.15 13.55
CA GLN A 91 -7.56 3.76 14.89
C GLN A 91 -6.19 3.67 15.55
N ARG A 92 -5.51 2.51 15.41
CA ARG A 92 -4.17 2.34 15.93
C ARG A 92 -3.15 3.25 15.25
N ILE A 93 -3.23 3.40 13.92
CA ILE A 93 -2.39 4.34 13.19
C ILE A 93 -2.57 5.77 13.73
N GLN A 94 -3.82 6.19 13.95
CA GLN A 94 -4.11 7.52 14.50
C GLN A 94 -3.50 7.71 15.89
N MET A 95 -3.64 6.71 16.78
CA MET A 95 -3.02 6.77 18.12
C MET A 95 -1.51 6.95 18.04
N ILE A 96 -0.83 6.19 17.17
CA ILE A 96 0.62 6.31 16.97
C ILE A 96 0.98 7.69 16.43
N ALA A 97 0.23 8.17 15.44
CA ALA A 97 0.47 9.47 14.83
C ALA A 97 0.33 10.61 15.86
N ASP A 98 -0.68 10.52 16.74
CA ASP A 98 -0.90 11.49 17.81
C ASP A 98 0.25 11.47 18.85
N GLU A 99 0.74 10.26 19.23
CA GLU A 99 1.87 10.11 20.15
C GLU A 99 3.19 10.69 19.58
N GLU A 100 3.43 10.45 18.28
CA GLU A 100 4.66 10.86 17.60
C GLU A 100 4.57 12.28 17.00
N ASN A 101 3.42 12.94 17.12
CA ASN A 101 3.12 14.23 16.49
C ASN A 101 3.28 14.22 14.96
N TYR A 102 2.88 13.12 14.32
CA TYR A 102 2.85 13.01 12.87
C TYR A 102 1.55 13.58 12.29
N ASN A 103 1.64 14.21 11.13
CA ASN A 103 0.48 14.71 10.40
C ASN A 103 -0.19 13.57 9.61
N VAL A 104 -1.00 12.78 10.31
CA VAL A 104 -1.74 11.65 9.74
C VAL A 104 -3.23 11.78 10.07
N ARG A 105 -4.07 11.56 9.09
CA ARG A 105 -5.50 11.33 9.24
C ARG A 105 -5.79 9.90 8.82
N ALA A 106 -6.10 9.04 9.79
CA ALA A 106 -6.42 7.64 9.53
C ALA A 106 -7.92 7.38 9.68
N GLY A 107 -8.51 6.58 8.79
CA GLY A 107 -9.94 6.31 8.83
C GLY A 107 -10.41 5.13 8.00
N TYR A 108 -11.67 4.76 8.22
CA TYR A 108 -12.33 3.71 7.46
C TYR A 108 -12.64 4.16 6.03
N TYR A 109 -12.32 3.31 5.06
CA TYR A 109 -12.71 3.50 3.67
C TYR A 109 -12.73 2.16 2.94
N ASP A 110 -13.82 1.89 2.21
CA ASP A 110 -13.94 0.72 1.34
C ASP A 110 -13.70 1.12 -0.11
N ILE A 111 -12.56 0.68 -0.65
CA ILE A 111 -12.13 0.98 -2.02
C ILE A 111 -13.12 0.44 -3.05
N ASN A 112 -13.78 -0.71 -2.79
CA ASN A 112 -14.75 -1.29 -3.73
C ASN A 112 -16.10 -0.56 -3.72
N ALA A 113 -16.44 0.14 -2.63
CA ALA A 113 -17.77 0.69 -2.43
C ALA A 113 -17.88 2.18 -2.75
N ALA A 114 -16.77 2.91 -2.76
CA ALA A 114 -16.80 4.36 -2.87
C ALA A 114 -15.66 4.92 -3.73
N ALA A 115 -15.94 6.04 -4.40
CA ALA A 115 -14.89 6.85 -5.04
C ALA A 115 -14.31 7.86 -4.05
N LEU A 116 -13.05 8.22 -4.24
CA LEU A 116 -12.41 9.30 -3.48
C LEU A 116 -13.15 10.62 -3.72
N PRO A 117 -13.31 11.48 -2.69
CA PRO A 117 -14.02 12.75 -2.83
C PRO A 117 -13.41 13.64 -3.91
N GLU A 118 -14.25 14.26 -4.73
CA GLU A 118 -13.80 15.16 -5.82
C GLU A 118 -13.04 16.39 -5.30
N SER A 119 -13.32 16.81 -4.08
CA SER A 119 -12.67 17.97 -3.44
C SER A 119 -11.26 17.70 -2.94
N GLU A 120 -10.83 16.44 -2.92
CA GLU A 120 -9.51 16.06 -2.40
C GLU A 120 -8.56 15.69 -3.54
N THR A 121 -7.35 16.23 -3.48
CA THR A 121 -6.25 15.91 -4.39
C THR A 121 -4.97 15.68 -3.62
N PHE A 122 -4.08 14.87 -4.19
CA PHE A 122 -2.85 14.41 -3.55
C PHE A 122 -1.65 14.57 -4.47
N ASP A 123 -0.49 14.85 -3.90
CA ASP A 123 0.79 14.84 -4.61
C ASP A 123 1.27 13.40 -4.86
N PHE A 124 0.91 12.50 -3.95
CA PHE A 124 1.28 11.09 -4.04
C PHE A 124 0.13 10.20 -3.53
N ILE A 125 -0.29 9.25 -4.37
CA ILE A 125 -1.23 8.20 -3.97
C ILE A 125 -0.52 6.86 -4.10
N LEU A 126 -0.53 6.08 -3.02
CA LEU A 126 0.03 4.74 -3.03
C LEU A 126 -1.00 3.69 -2.61
N SER A 127 -0.85 2.51 -3.17
CA SER A 127 -1.59 1.32 -2.77
C SER A 127 -0.67 0.11 -2.90
N THR A 128 -0.30 -0.50 -1.77
CA THR A 128 0.66 -1.60 -1.76
C THR A 128 0.05 -2.87 -1.21
N VAL A 129 0.07 -3.93 -2.01
CA VAL A 129 -0.44 -5.26 -1.63
C VAL A 129 -1.95 -5.23 -1.30
N VAL A 130 -2.73 -4.50 -2.09
CA VAL A 130 -4.18 -4.31 -1.90
C VAL A 130 -4.97 -4.79 -3.11
N PHE A 131 -4.59 -4.41 -4.31
CA PHE A 131 -5.36 -4.63 -5.53
C PHE A 131 -5.69 -6.10 -5.78
N MET A 132 -4.81 -7.02 -5.39
CA MET A 132 -5.04 -8.45 -5.51
C MET A 132 -6.25 -8.97 -4.71
N PHE A 133 -6.77 -8.19 -3.76
CA PHE A 133 -7.93 -8.54 -2.93
C PHE A 133 -9.21 -7.83 -3.35
N LEU A 134 -9.14 -6.95 -4.35
CA LEU A 134 -10.27 -6.15 -4.80
C LEU A 134 -11.09 -6.88 -5.86
N ASP A 135 -12.30 -6.37 -6.11
CA ASP A 135 -13.16 -6.82 -7.20
C ASP A 135 -12.51 -6.45 -8.55
N PRO A 136 -12.21 -7.44 -9.43
CA PRO A 136 -11.59 -7.19 -10.71
C PRO A 136 -12.34 -6.17 -11.58
N ASP A 137 -13.67 -6.19 -11.52
CA ASP A 137 -14.52 -5.28 -12.31
C ASP A 137 -14.39 -3.81 -11.88
N GLN A 138 -13.89 -3.57 -10.66
CA GLN A 138 -13.69 -2.22 -10.11
C GLN A 138 -12.29 -1.65 -10.38
N ILE A 139 -11.30 -2.50 -10.72
CA ILE A 139 -9.90 -2.07 -10.88
C ILE A 139 -9.74 -0.88 -11.82
N PRO A 140 -10.31 -0.87 -13.05
CA PRO A 140 -10.14 0.27 -13.96
C PRO A 140 -10.69 1.57 -13.37
N SER A 141 -11.83 1.51 -12.70
CA SER A 141 -12.45 2.69 -12.08
C SER A 141 -11.68 3.22 -10.89
N ILE A 142 -11.08 2.32 -10.09
CA ILE A 142 -10.24 2.67 -8.96
C ILE A 142 -8.97 3.39 -9.44
N ILE A 143 -8.26 2.83 -10.43
CA ILE A 143 -7.06 3.44 -11.02
C ILE A 143 -7.38 4.81 -11.62
N LYS A 144 -8.46 4.90 -12.39
CA LYS A 144 -8.91 6.18 -12.94
C LYS A 144 -9.17 7.20 -11.83
N ASN A 145 -9.84 6.81 -10.77
CA ASN A 145 -10.12 7.70 -9.64
C ASN A 145 -8.84 8.16 -8.94
N MET A 146 -7.85 7.26 -8.75
CA MET A 146 -6.52 7.64 -8.25
C MET A 146 -5.87 8.71 -9.16
N GLN A 147 -5.88 8.50 -10.48
CA GLN A 147 -5.32 9.45 -11.45
C GLN A 147 -6.03 10.81 -11.40
N GLU A 148 -7.37 10.82 -11.32
CA GLU A 148 -8.17 12.05 -11.22
C GLU A 148 -7.94 12.82 -9.92
N ARG A 149 -7.54 12.12 -8.84
CA ARG A 149 -7.22 12.72 -7.53
C ARG A 149 -5.75 13.04 -7.36
N THR A 150 -4.92 12.75 -8.35
CA THR A 150 -3.49 13.10 -8.33
C THR A 150 -3.29 14.46 -9.01
N VAL A 151 -2.57 15.37 -8.36
CA VAL A 151 -2.25 16.67 -8.95
C VAL A 151 -1.37 16.54 -10.18
N VAL A 152 -1.36 17.53 -11.04
CA VAL A 152 -0.43 17.56 -12.19
C VAL A 152 1.02 17.50 -11.69
N GLY A 153 1.78 16.54 -12.17
CA GLY A 153 3.15 16.28 -11.73
C GLY A 153 3.26 15.45 -10.45
N GLY A 154 2.12 14.97 -9.91
CA GLY A 154 2.09 14.00 -8.82
C GLY A 154 2.27 12.57 -9.32
N TYR A 155 2.28 11.62 -8.37
CA TYR A 155 2.61 10.22 -8.65
C TYR A 155 1.58 9.26 -8.07
N ASN A 156 1.35 8.15 -8.80
CA ASN A 156 0.64 6.97 -8.29
C ASN A 156 1.63 5.81 -8.20
N LEU A 157 1.62 5.09 -7.07
CA LEU A 157 2.39 3.88 -6.86
C LEU A 157 1.44 2.72 -6.53
N ILE A 158 1.39 1.73 -7.40
CA ILE A 158 0.63 0.50 -7.18
C ILE A 158 1.60 -0.67 -7.11
N VAL A 159 1.54 -1.42 -6.02
CA VAL A 159 2.26 -2.69 -5.86
C VAL A 159 1.25 -3.80 -5.68
N CYS A 160 1.22 -4.72 -6.62
CA CYS A 160 0.26 -5.81 -6.67
C CYS A 160 0.91 -7.10 -7.18
N ALA A 161 0.30 -8.24 -6.90
CA ALA A 161 0.69 -9.51 -7.50
C ALA A 161 0.47 -9.46 -9.03
N MET A 162 1.35 -10.14 -9.74
CA MET A 162 1.25 -10.36 -11.19
C MET A 162 1.11 -11.86 -11.47
N ASP A 163 0.48 -12.19 -12.59
CA ASP A 163 0.41 -13.53 -13.14
C ASP A 163 0.97 -13.52 -14.56
N THR A 164 2.01 -14.31 -14.82
CA THR A 164 2.69 -14.34 -16.11
C THR A 164 3.04 -15.77 -16.51
N GLU A 165 3.33 -16.00 -17.79
CA GLU A 165 3.70 -17.34 -18.28
C GLU A 165 4.99 -17.86 -17.62
N GLU A 166 5.97 -16.97 -17.37
CA GLU A 166 7.25 -17.35 -16.75
C GLU A 166 7.13 -17.53 -15.23
N HIS A 167 6.24 -16.75 -14.59
CA HIS A 167 6.05 -16.76 -13.14
C HIS A 167 4.55 -16.78 -12.80
N PRO A 168 3.90 -17.96 -12.93
CA PRO A 168 2.48 -18.09 -12.63
C PRO A 168 2.17 -17.81 -11.17
N CYS A 169 1.15 -17.00 -10.91
CA CYS A 169 0.67 -16.74 -9.57
C CYS A 169 -0.05 -17.99 -9.03
N THR A 170 0.54 -18.61 -8.00
CA THR A 170 -0.06 -19.81 -7.38
C THR A 170 -1.04 -19.48 -6.24
N MET A 171 -1.15 -18.21 -5.88
CA MET A 171 -2.08 -17.74 -4.85
C MET A 171 -3.46 -17.49 -5.47
N PRO A 172 -4.56 -17.89 -4.80
CA PRO A 172 -5.91 -17.72 -5.30
C PRO A 172 -6.41 -16.28 -5.09
N PHE A 173 -5.69 -15.30 -5.63
CA PHE A 173 -6.13 -13.91 -5.58
C PHE A 173 -7.30 -13.68 -6.54
N PRO A 174 -8.30 -12.86 -6.16
CA PRO A 174 -9.36 -12.41 -7.06
C PRO A 174 -8.85 -11.69 -8.29
N PHE A 175 -7.74 -10.95 -8.16
CA PHE A 175 -7.15 -10.15 -9.22
C PHE A 175 -5.61 -10.24 -9.19
N THR A 176 -5.02 -10.25 -10.37
CA THR A 176 -3.57 -10.08 -10.60
C THR A 176 -3.38 -9.28 -11.88
N PHE A 177 -2.35 -8.45 -11.96
CA PHE A 177 -2.00 -7.80 -13.21
C PHE A 177 -1.29 -8.75 -14.15
N GLU A 178 -1.53 -8.59 -15.46
CA GLU A 178 -0.68 -9.17 -16.50
C GLU A 178 0.57 -8.32 -16.71
N GLU A 179 1.58 -8.88 -17.37
CA GLU A 179 2.81 -8.15 -17.69
C GLU A 179 2.53 -6.92 -18.55
N GLY A 180 2.94 -5.76 -18.06
CA GLY A 180 2.78 -4.49 -18.76
C GLY A 180 1.36 -3.91 -18.71
N GLU A 181 0.39 -4.58 -18.12
CA GLU A 181 -1.01 -4.12 -18.08
C GLU A 181 -1.17 -2.74 -17.44
N LEU A 182 -0.47 -2.48 -16.33
CA LEU A 182 -0.49 -1.17 -15.66
C LEU A 182 -0.11 0.02 -16.56
N LYS A 183 0.61 -0.23 -17.67
CA LYS A 183 0.95 0.81 -18.63
C LYS A 183 -0.23 1.25 -19.51
N ASN A 184 -1.31 0.48 -19.49
CA ASN A 184 -2.50 0.75 -20.31
C ASN A 184 -3.52 1.65 -19.59
N TYR A 185 -3.31 1.90 -18.31
CA TYR A 185 -4.07 2.82 -17.49
C TYR A 185 -3.39 4.19 -17.45
#